data_54ce2a71504f8f5fa8daec5cf49e84b4
#
_entry.id   54ce2a71504f8f5fa8daec5cf49e84b4
#
_cell.length_a   1.000
_cell.length_b   1.000
_cell.length_c   1.000
_cell.angle_alpha   90.00
_cell.angle_beta   90.00
_cell.angle_gamma   90.00
#
_symmetry.space_group_name_H-M   'P 1'
#
loop_
_entity.id
_entity.type
_entity.pdbx_description
1 polymer ?
#
loop_
_entity_poly.entity_id
_entity_poly.type
_entity_poly.pdbx_seq_one_letter_code
_entity_poly.pdbx_strand_id
1 'polypeptide(L)'
;KKLEAQELWKDRLVLAVPKQHKWSKTKSVVMKDLFIEPFIVREKGSATRYFMENYLKEEKSVNISQFNICAEMGSSEAVKEAIIAGLGVSIISIHAIERELAQGILMEIPIQSCWMERNFYLIYRHNFDFRVFHKTFINFLSTLPRNI
;
A
#
# COMPACT_ATOMS: atom_id res chain seq x y z
N LYS A 1 -25.81 7.61 12.86
CA LYS A 1 -25.71 6.21 13.36
C LYS A 1 -24.31 6.02 13.90
N LYS A 2 -24.16 5.63 15.19
CA LYS A 2 -22.86 5.36 15.80
C LYS A 2 -22.26 4.09 15.19
N LEU A 3 -21.01 4.17 14.73
CA LEU A 3 -20.21 3.04 14.27
C LEU A 3 -19.18 2.70 15.36
N GLU A 4 -18.87 1.43 15.48
CA GLU A 4 -17.76 0.89 16.25
C GLU A 4 -16.66 0.44 15.27
N ALA A 5 -15.40 0.57 15.68
CA ALA A 5 -14.26 0.14 14.90
C ALA A 5 -13.33 -0.69 15.79
N GLN A 6 -12.96 -1.86 15.30
CA GLN A 6 -11.97 -2.75 15.93
C GLN A 6 -10.79 -2.90 14.99
N GLU A 7 -9.58 -2.60 15.46
CA GLU A 7 -8.37 -2.82 14.68
C GLU A 7 -8.16 -4.33 14.43
N LEU A 8 -7.90 -4.69 13.18
CA LEU A 8 -7.64 -6.07 12.78
C LEU A 8 -6.14 -6.32 12.59
N TRP A 9 -5.51 -5.62 11.66
CA TRP A 9 -4.08 -5.77 11.36
C TRP A 9 -3.50 -4.49 10.75
N LYS A 10 -2.19 -4.43 10.76
CA LYS A 10 -1.41 -3.35 10.16
C LYS A 10 -1.14 -3.62 8.68
N ASP A 11 -0.94 -2.55 7.92
CA ASP A 11 -0.49 -2.56 6.55
C ASP A 11 0.56 -1.47 6.37
N ARG A 12 1.50 -1.71 5.49
CA ARG A 12 2.53 -0.74 5.15
C ARG A 12 2.54 -0.51 3.64
N LEU A 13 2.56 0.76 3.23
CA LEU A 13 2.78 1.10 1.84
C LEU A 13 4.28 1.22 1.57
N VAL A 14 4.74 0.53 0.55
CA VAL A 14 6.14 0.41 0.19
C VAL A 14 6.39 0.81 -1.25
N LEU A 15 7.54 1.38 -1.54
CA LEU A 15 7.98 1.60 -2.93
C LEU A 15 8.37 0.24 -3.52
N ALA A 16 7.64 -0.18 -4.54
CA ALA A 16 7.88 -1.40 -5.28
C ALA A 16 8.48 -1.10 -6.65
N VAL A 17 9.53 -1.85 -7.00
CA VAL A 17 10.19 -1.78 -8.31
C VAL A 17 10.40 -3.19 -8.86
N PRO A 18 10.47 -3.39 -10.18
CA PRO A 18 10.84 -4.68 -10.74
C PRO A 18 12.31 -5.02 -10.44
N LYS A 19 12.64 -6.31 -10.39
CA LYS A 19 14.00 -6.80 -10.10
C LYS A 19 15.09 -6.17 -10.98
N GLN A 20 14.77 -5.84 -12.21
CA GLN A 20 15.71 -5.27 -13.19
C GLN A 20 15.86 -3.75 -13.07
N HIS A 21 15.08 -3.11 -12.19
CA HIS A 21 15.13 -1.67 -12.00
C HIS A 21 16.50 -1.23 -11.46
N LYS A 22 16.96 -0.05 -11.86
CA LYS A 22 18.24 0.52 -11.40
C LYS A 22 18.37 0.62 -9.87
N TRP A 23 17.24 0.72 -9.17
CA TRP A 23 17.22 0.79 -7.70
C TRP A 23 17.22 -0.57 -7.01
N SER A 24 17.07 -1.67 -7.73
CA SER A 24 17.02 -3.02 -7.14
C SER A 24 18.23 -3.39 -6.25
N LYS A 25 19.37 -2.73 -6.49
CA LYS A 25 20.60 -2.90 -5.70
C LYS A 25 20.91 -1.71 -4.80
N THR A 26 20.03 -0.73 -4.71
CA THR A 26 20.21 0.49 -3.93
C THR A 26 19.68 0.27 -2.51
N LYS A 27 20.41 0.73 -1.50
CA LYS A 27 19.98 0.60 -0.09
C LYS A 27 18.74 1.43 0.23
N SER A 28 18.62 2.60 -0.38
CA SER A 28 17.47 3.51 -0.23
C SER A 28 17.50 4.57 -1.32
N VAL A 29 16.37 5.23 -1.53
CA VAL A 29 16.23 6.39 -2.42
C VAL A 29 15.72 7.60 -1.63
N VAL A 30 15.90 8.80 -2.15
CA VAL A 30 15.26 10.01 -1.60
C VAL A 30 13.95 10.29 -2.32
N MET A 31 13.03 11.00 -1.68
CA MET A 31 11.71 11.30 -2.26
C MET A 31 11.81 11.96 -3.65
N LYS A 32 12.79 12.82 -3.86
CA LYS A 32 12.99 13.53 -5.14
C LYS A 32 13.34 12.58 -6.31
N ASP A 33 13.93 11.43 -6.03
CA ASP A 33 14.24 10.45 -7.06
C ASP A 33 12.96 9.90 -7.70
N LEU A 34 11.87 9.80 -6.92
CA LEU A 34 10.57 9.30 -7.40
C LEU A 34 9.90 10.24 -8.40
N PHE A 35 10.25 11.55 -8.39
CA PHE A 35 9.58 12.53 -9.25
C PHE A 35 9.96 12.37 -10.73
N ILE A 36 11.14 11.81 -11.01
CA ILE A 36 11.65 11.63 -12.37
C ILE A 36 11.34 10.25 -12.95
N GLU A 37 11.01 9.27 -12.08
CA GLU A 37 10.64 7.93 -12.53
C GLU A 37 9.21 7.89 -13.07
N PRO A 38 8.91 7.07 -14.09
CA PRO A 38 7.53 6.74 -14.43
C PRO A 38 6.83 6.16 -13.20
N PHE A 39 5.76 6.83 -12.75
CA PHE A 39 5.08 6.48 -11.52
C PHE A 39 3.64 6.05 -11.80
N ILE A 40 3.27 4.88 -11.29
CA ILE A 40 1.94 4.29 -11.44
C ILE A 40 1.14 4.59 -10.17
N VAL A 41 -0.09 5.06 -10.34
CA VAL A 41 -0.99 5.34 -9.21
C VAL A 41 -2.26 4.51 -9.29
N ARG A 42 -2.90 4.34 -8.14
CA ARG A 42 -4.28 3.84 -8.07
C ARG A 42 -5.25 4.93 -8.57
N GLU A 43 -6.43 4.52 -8.94
CA GLU A 43 -7.53 5.40 -9.34
C GLU A 43 -7.92 6.39 -8.24
N LYS A 44 -8.51 7.52 -8.64
CA LYS A 44 -9.13 8.46 -7.70
C LYS A 44 -10.26 7.75 -6.93
N GLY A 45 -10.27 7.92 -5.60
CA GLY A 45 -11.20 7.21 -4.71
C GLY A 45 -10.62 5.95 -4.07
N SER A 46 -9.47 5.45 -4.51
CA SER A 46 -8.73 4.39 -3.83
C SER A 46 -8.27 4.85 -2.44
N ALA A 47 -8.58 4.06 -1.40
CA ALA A 47 -8.10 4.33 -0.05
C ALA A 47 -6.56 4.29 0.05
N THR A 48 -5.90 3.44 -0.74
CA THR A 48 -4.43 3.38 -0.82
C THR A 48 -3.84 4.68 -1.37
N ARG A 49 -4.40 5.18 -2.48
CA ARG A 49 -3.98 6.46 -3.06
C ARG A 49 -4.24 7.62 -2.09
N TYR A 50 -5.43 7.69 -1.51
CA TYR A 50 -5.80 8.73 -0.55
C TYR A 50 -4.84 8.78 0.64
N PHE A 51 -4.53 7.61 1.23
CA PHE A 51 -3.59 7.53 2.34
C PHE A 51 -2.19 7.99 1.94
N MET A 52 -1.68 7.52 0.80
CA MET A 52 -0.37 7.92 0.26
C MET A 52 -0.30 9.42 0.02
N GLU A 53 -1.29 10.00 -0.68
CA GLU A 53 -1.31 11.43 -1.00
C GLU A 53 -1.35 12.30 0.25
N ASN A 54 -2.17 11.92 1.26
CA ASN A 54 -2.24 12.65 2.53
C ASN A 54 -0.91 12.56 3.30
N TYR A 55 -0.34 11.37 3.44
CA TYR A 55 0.94 11.18 4.10
C TYR A 55 2.04 12.03 3.43
N LEU A 56 2.14 11.99 2.12
CA LEU A 56 3.12 12.77 1.36
C LEU A 56 2.94 14.27 1.59
N LYS A 57 1.71 14.75 1.58
CA LYS A 57 1.37 16.16 1.79
C LYS A 57 1.67 16.62 3.22
N GLU A 58 1.23 15.87 4.23
CA GLU A 58 1.29 16.27 5.63
C GLU A 58 2.69 16.06 6.22
N GLU A 59 3.32 14.92 5.93
CA GLU A 59 4.59 14.55 6.56
C GLU A 59 5.82 14.96 5.73
N LYS A 60 5.66 15.18 4.43
CA LYS A 60 6.78 15.43 3.51
C LYS A 60 6.64 16.72 2.72
N SER A 61 5.52 17.44 2.85
CA SER A 61 5.20 18.64 2.04
C SER A 61 5.33 18.37 0.53
N VAL A 62 4.98 17.14 0.11
CA VAL A 62 5.06 16.67 -1.28
C VAL A 62 3.66 16.51 -1.84
N ASN A 63 3.44 17.03 -3.05
CA ASN A 63 2.19 16.87 -3.78
C ASN A 63 2.34 15.81 -4.87
N ILE A 64 1.31 15.01 -5.09
CA ILE A 64 1.30 13.97 -6.14
C ILE A 64 1.54 14.54 -7.56
N SER A 65 1.20 15.80 -7.79
CA SER A 65 1.48 16.49 -9.06
C SER A 65 2.97 16.67 -9.38
N GLN A 66 3.86 16.43 -8.42
CA GLN A 66 5.32 16.46 -8.61
C GLN A 66 5.84 15.16 -9.22
N PHE A 67 5.04 14.09 -9.19
CA PHE A 67 5.41 12.79 -9.75
C PHE A 67 5.15 12.73 -11.25
N ASN A 68 6.02 12.01 -11.96
CA ASN A 68 5.83 11.69 -13.38
C ASN A 68 4.83 10.54 -13.53
N ILE A 69 3.53 10.82 -13.37
CA ILE A 69 2.49 9.80 -13.45
C ILE A 69 2.33 9.32 -14.89
N CYS A 70 2.70 8.07 -15.13
CA CYS A 70 2.61 7.42 -16.44
C CYS A 70 1.32 6.60 -16.61
N ALA A 71 0.68 6.15 -15.51
CA ALA A 71 -0.54 5.36 -15.58
C ALA A 71 -1.38 5.48 -14.30
N GLU A 72 -2.70 5.34 -14.45
CA GLU A 72 -3.68 5.21 -13.37
C GLU A 72 -4.40 3.88 -13.50
N MET A 73 -4.42 3.06 -12.43
CA MET A 73 -4.95 1.69 -12.46
C MET A 73 -6.07 1.48 -11.44
N GLY A 74 -7.09 0.71 -11.82
CA GLY A 74 -8.32 0.49 -11.04
C GLY A 74 -8.20 -0.57 -9.93
N SER A 75 -7.05 -1.22 -9.74
CA SER A 75 -6.84 -2.20 -8.67
C SER A 75 -5.37 -2.32 -8.28
N SER A 76 -5.10 -2.83 -7.07
CA SER A 76 -3.72 -3.11 -6.63
C SER A 76 -3.07 -4.19 -7.50
N GLU A 77 -3.85 -5.15 -7.97
CA GLU A 77 -3.37 -6.19 -8.88
C GLU A 77 -2.90 -5.60 -10.21
N ALA A 78 -3.69 -4.70 -10.81
CA ALA A 78 -3.29 -4.01 -12.05
C ALA A 78 -2.02 -3.16 -11.86
N VAL A 79 -1.87 -2.47 -10.71
CA VAL A 79 -0.63 -1.74 -10.39
C VAL A 79 0.55 -2.70 -10.31
N LYS A 80 0.39 -3.80 -9.59
CA LYS A 80 1.42 -4.84 -9.44
C LYS A 80 1.89 -5.37 -10.81
N GLU A 81 0.96 -5.79 -11.66
CA GLU A 81 1.27 -6.29 -12.99
C GLU A 81 1.96 -5.24 -13.87
N ALA A 82 1.54 -3.98 -13.78
CA ALA A 82 2.18 -2.89 -14.50
C ALA A 82 3.64 -2.64 -14.04
N ILE A 83 3.92 -2.76 -12.72
CA ILE A 83 5.29 -2.69 -12.20
C ILE A 83 6.12 -3.86 -12.74
N ILE A 84 5.59 -5.10 -12.70
CA ILE A 84 6.26 -6.30 -13.20
C ILE A 84 6.60 -6.16 -14.70
N ALA A 85 5.68 -5.59 -15.47
CA ALA A 85 5.87 -5.31 -16.89
C ALA A 85 6.88 -4.18 -17.18
N GLY A 86 7.39 -3.50 -16.13
CA GLY A 86 8.36 -2.42 -16.29
C GLY A 86 7.77 -1.09 -16.76
N LEU A 87 6.44 -0.89 -16.62
CA LEU A 87 5.78 0.37 -17.00
C LEU A 87 6.21 1.54 -16.13
N GLY A 88 6.56 1.26 -14.87
CA GLY A 88 7.00 2.26 -13.90
C GLY A 88 7.16 1.66 -12.51
N VAL A 89 7.27 2.52 -11.52
CA VAL A 89 7.33 2.17 -10.10
C VAL A 89 6.06 2.64 -9.39
N SER A 90 5.77 2.11 -8.20
CA SER A 90 4.62 2.55 -7.42
C SER A 90 4.84 2.40 -5.93
N ILE A 91 4.07 3.16 -5.14
CA ILE A 91 3.88 2.94 -3.71
C ILE A 91 2.60 2.13 -3.53
N ILE A 92 2.73 0.91 -3.02
CA ILE A 92 1.67 -0.10 -2.94
C ILE A 92 1.68 -0.78 -1.58
N SER A 93 0.55 -1.37 -1.16
CA SER A 93 0.48 -2.21 0.04
C SER A 93 1.43 -3.40 -0.06
N ILE A 94 2.22 -3.64 1.00
CA ILE A 94 3.13 -4.77 1.07
C ILE A 94 2.38 -6.09 0.92
N HIS A 95 1.17 -6.21 1.48
CA HIS A 95 0.34 -7.41 1.36
C HIS A 95 -0.08 -7.72 -0.08
N ALA A 96 -0.17 -6.70 -0.95
CA ALA A 96 -0.51 -6.90 -2.35
C ALA A 96 0.63 -7.52 -3.17
N ILE A 97 1.87 -7.50 -2.65
CA ILE A 97 3.08 -7.92 -3.37
C ILE A 97 3.96 -8.92 -2.59
N GLU A 98 3.48 -9.44 -1.45
CA GLU A 98 4.24 -10.39 -0.60
C GLU A 98 4.80 -11.58 -1.39
N ARG A 99 3.99 -12.15 -2.26
CA ARG A 99 4.38 -13.29 -3.09
C ARG A 99 5.50 -12.92 -4.06
N GLU A 100 5.39 -11.81 -4.72
CA GLU A 100 6.35 -11.30 -5.71
C GLU A 100 7.66 -10.89 -5.05
N LEU A 101 7.61 -10.34 -3.82
CA LEU A 101 8.79 -10.08 -3.00
C LEU A 101 9.50 -11.39 -2.62
N ALA A 102 8.75 -12.39 -2.14
CA ALA A 102 9.30 -13.69 -1.77
C ALA A 102 9.93 -14.43 -2.96
N GLN A 103 9.39 -14.24 -4.17
CA GLN A 103 9.92 -14.81 -5.42
C GLN A 103 11.04 -13.96 -6.05
N GLY A 104 11.33 -12.77 -5.50
CA GLY A 104 12.32 -11.85 -6.05
C GLY A 104 11.95 -11.28 -7.42
N ILE A 105 10.66 -11.26 -7.78
CA ILE A 105 10.12 -10.63 -8.99
C ILE A 105 10.06 -9.12 -8.80
N LEU A 106 9.57 -8.69 -7.64
CA LEU A 106 9.59 -7.31 -7.19
C LEU A 106 10.58 -7.12 -6.04
N MET A 107 11.01 -5.89 -5.88
CA MET A 107 11.88 -5.45 -4.77
C MET A 107 11.22 -4.28 -4.05
N GLU A 108 11.23 -4.34 -2.72
CA GLU A 108 10.93 -3.18 -1.89
C GLU A 108 12.17 -2.30 -1.79
N ILE A 109 12.03 -1.00 -2.04
CA ILE A 109 13.11 -0.03 -1.91
C ILE A 109 12.74 0.98 -0.82
N PRO A 110 13.52 1.06 0.27
CA PRO A 110 13.28 2.05 1.31
C PRO A 110 13.39 3.49 0.78
N ILE A 111 12.43 4.33 1.14
CA ILE A 111 12.50 5.78 0.90
C ILE A 111 13.01 6.42 2.19
N GLN A 112 14.09 7.22 2.10
CA GLN A 112 14.70 7.84 3.27
C GLN A 112 13.71 8.69 4.04
N SER A 113 13.68 8.51 5.36
CA SER A 113 12.79 9.22 6.29
C SER A 113 11.29 9.12 5.93
N CYS A 114 10.86 8.03 5.28
CA CYS A 114 9.47 7.82 4.88
C CYS A 114 9.00 6.44 5.36
N TRP A 115 7.94 6.43 6.19
CA TRP A 115 7.36 5.20 6.74
C TRP A 115 5.84 5.32 6.74
N MET A 116 5.19 4.69 5.77
CA MET A 116 3.73 4.78 5.54
C MET A 116 3.03 3.57 6.13
N GLU A 117 2.71 3.60 7.41
CA GLU A 117 1.96 2.54 8.10
C GLU A 117 0.51 2.96 8.30
N ARG A 118 -0.42 2.02 8.13
CA ARG A 118 -1.84 2.19 8.37
C ARG A 118 -2.45 0.93 9.00
N ASN A 119 -3.67 1.05 9.53
CA ASN A 119 -4.41 -0.07 10.11
C ASN A 119 -5.63 -0.41 9.27
N PHE A 120 -5.96 -1.70 9.20
CA PHE A 120 -7.25 -2.19 8.75
C PHE A 120 -8.18 -2.38 9.93
N TYR A 121 -9.45 -2.00 9.76
CA TYR A 121 -10.45 -2.02 10.81
C TYR A 121 -11.66 -2.84 10.39
N LEU A 122 -12.19 -3.62 11.33
CA LEU A 122 -13.55 -4.14 11.27
C LEU A 122 -14.49 -3.04 11.74
N ILE A 123 -15.43 -2.62 10.92
CA ILE A 123 -16.41 -1.58 11.23
C ILE A 123 -17.81 -2.18 11.27
N TYR A 124 -18.55 -1.91 12.36
CA TYR A 124 -19.91 -2.38 12.55
C TYR A 124 -20.78 -1.34 13.25
N ARG A 125 -22.10 -1.50 13.21
CA ARG A 125 -23.01 -0.61 13.92
C ARG A 125 -22.91 -0.86 15.42
N HIS A 126 -22.99 0.18 16.24
CA HIS A 126 -22.92 0.11 17.70
C HIS A 126 -23.87 -0.96 18.31
N ASN A 127 -25.09 -1.11 17.78
CA ASN A 127 -26.07 -2.10 18.24
C ASN A 127 -26.15 -3.31 17.30
N PHE A 128 -25.02 -3.74 16.71
CA PHE A 128 -25.02 -4.88 15.83
C PHE A 128 -25.12 -6.19 16.64
N ASP A 129 -26.15 -6.99 16.37
CA ASP A 129 -26.32 -8.29 16.99
C ASP A 129 -25.42 -9.35 16.34
N PHE A 130 -24.33 -9.65 17.03
CA PHE A 130 -23.36 -10.66 16.59
C PHE A 130 -23.89 -12.07 16.80
N ARG A 131 -24.40 -12.70 15.75
CA ARG A 131 -24.75 -14.11 15.73
C ARG A 131 -23.50 -14.99 15.77
N VAL A 132 -23.68 -16.29 16.02
CA VAL A 132 -22.58 -17.27 16.16
C VAL A 132 -21.58 -17.20 15.00
N PHE A 133 -22.06 -17.17 13.77
CA PHE A 133 -21.17 -17.14 12.60
C PHE A 133 -20.33 -15.84 12.48
N HIS A 134 -20.87 -14.69 12.89
CA HIS A 134 -20.10 -13.45 12.95
C HIS A 134 -18.96 -13.55 13.97
N LYS A 135 -19.26 -14.10 15.17
CA LYS A 135 -18.26 -14.32 16.22
C LYS A 135 -17.17 -15.29 15.76
N THR A 136 -17.58 -16.39 15.10
CA THR A 136 -16.65 -17.37 14.54
C THR A 136 -15.74 -16.72 13.48
N PHE A 137 -16.30 -15.89 12.59
CA PHE A 137 -15.53 -15.20 11.57
C PHE A 137 -14.54 -14.18 12.20
N ILE A 138 -14.96 -13.39 13.18
CA ILE A 138 -14.10 -12.45 13.88
C ILE A 138 -12.97 -13.18 14.61
N ASN A 139 -13.28 -14.30 15.27
CA ASN A 139 -12.26 -15.11 15.93
C ASN A 139 -11.27 -15.68 14.91
N PHE A 140 -11.74 -16.16 13.76
CA PHE A 140 -10.86 -16.59 12.66
C PHE A 140 -9.95 -15.46 12.19
N LEU A 141 -10.47 -14.26 11.94
CA LEU A 141 -9.66 -13.10 11.56
C LEU A 141 -8.59 -12.77 12.62
N SER A 142 -8.90 -12.98 13.89
CA SER A 142 -7.94 -12.75 14.99
C SER A 142 -6.83 -13.79 15.07
N THR A 143 -6.98 -14.96 14.44
CA THR A 143 -5.95 -16.01 14.37
C THR A 143 -5.03 -15.87 13.18
N LEU A 144 -5.37 -15.01 12.21
CA LEU A 144 -4.51 -14.78 11.06
C LEU A 144 -3.22 -14.07 11.51
N PRO A 145 -2.06 -14.41 10.92
CA PRO A 145 -0.80 -13.74 11.24
C PRO A 145 -0.92 -12.23 11.02
N ARG A 146 -0.55 -11.46 12.03
CA ARG A 146 -0.59 -9.99 12.00
C ARG A 146 0.75 -9.36 11.62
N ASN A 147 1.71 -10.18 11.15
CA ASN A 147 3.08 -9.75 10.92
C ASN A 147 3.21 -9.04 9.58
N ILE A 148 3.74 -7.81 9.65
CA ILE A 148 4.40 -7.09 8.57
C ILE A 148 5.90 -7.22 8.79
#